data_ee43bc94232555197339c37d73b7e5cf
#
_entry.id   ee43bc94232555197339c37d73b7e5cf
#
_cell.length_a   1.000
_cell.length_b   1.000
_cell.length_c   1.000
_cell.angle_alpha   90.00
_cell.angle_beta   90.00
_cell.angle_gamma   90.00
#
_symmetry.space_group_name_H-M   'P 1'
#
loop_
_entity.id
_entity.type
_entity.pdbx_description
1 polymer ?
#
loop_
_entity_poly.entity_id
_entity_poly.type
_entity_poly.pdbx_seq_one_letter_code
_entity_poly.pdbx_strand_id
1 'polypeptide(L)'
;MPDSKHWTLKSIAKELGVSNATVSNAFNRPDQLSEKRRIDILAACNELGYFGPNKAAQSLRRGKFDTVALVLSDSIEYMVSDPVASKFMKGVAAVFEQHKINLLLFSGSSDNVNSVNDFVDGFICYGRPRNRLLAEQLKKIRKKVVTVDFNIHRSASVSIDNKAGAYEVAKLAIQSEQDHVAILGLRLLDTHLTCRVYDIHSMEIDTSVAHQRLQGYLDAIGDTGVKLGDDRIWNIPESNADFAAIAAKEALNCVPRPNVFLCMSDLIALSLMREAIQQGLRIPEDIRVVGFDGIDEGSRAIPPLTTVFQHSEQKGRKAAEMFIADAHHAEVLGYELSRGGSC
;
A
#
# COMPACT_ATOMS: atom_id res chain seq x y z
N MET A 1 -39.08 -14.33 14.73
CA MET A 1 -38.09 -13.74 15.63
C MET A 1 -38.78 -12.65 16.41
N PRO A 2 -38.71 -12.56 17.75
CA PRO A 2 -39.38 -11.51 18.50
C PRO A 2 -38.83 -10.16 18.09
N ASP A 3 -39.69 -9.18 17.91
CA ASP A 3 -39.39 -7.77 17.61
C ASP A 3 -38.29 -7.27 18.58
N SER A 4 -37.10 -7.04 18.10
CA SER A 4 -36.05 -6.44 18.90
C SER A 4 -36.41 -4.98 19.15
N LYS A 5 -36.86 -4.71 20.37
CA LYS A 5 -37.20 -3.37 20.83
C LYS A 5 -36.02 -2.44 20.60
N HIS A 6 -36.09 -1.57 19.62
CA HIS A 6 -35.00 -0.65 19.30
C HIS A 6 -34.92 0.44 20.36
N TRP A 7 -34.01 0.29 21.34
CA TRP A 7 -33.83 1.25 22.42
C TRP A 7 -33.21 2.56 21.91
N THR A 8 -33.81 3.67 22.26
CA THR A 8 -33.26 5.02 22.07
C THR A 8 -32.79 5.57 23.41
N LEU A 9 -31.95 6.61 23.42
CA LEU A 9 -31.52 7.28 24.64
C LEU A 9 -32.73 7.72 25.50
N LYS A 10 -33.79 8.18 24.84
CA LYS A 10 -35.01 8.63 25.52
C LYS A 10 -35.84 7.49 26.12
N SER A 11 -35.97 6.38 25.37
CA SER A 11 -36.76 5.24 25.86
C SER A 11 -36.05 4.50 27.00
N ILE A 12 -34.73 4.32 26.91
CA ILE A 12 -33.94 3.67 27.97
C ILE A 12 -33.89 4.52 29.24
N ALA A 13 -33.75 5.85 29.14
CA ALA A 13 -33.79 6.75 30.27
C ALA A 13 -35.12 6.67 31.02
N LYS A 14 -36.21 6.58 30.26
CA LYS A 14 -37.57 6.40 30.84
C LYS A 14 -37.69 5.04 31.54
N GLU A 15 -37.21 3.97 30.95
CA GLU A 15 -37.23 2.61 31.53
C GLU A 15 -36.45 2.54 32.86
N LEU A 16 -35.28 3.18 32.89
CA LEU A 16 -34.41 3.23 34.07
C LEU A 16 -34.81 4.30 35.09
N GLY A 17 -35.85 5.09 34.83
CA GLY A 17 -36.32 6.16 35.74
C GLY A 17 -35.31 7.28 35.96
N VAL A 18 -34.43 7.55 34.98
CA VAL A 18 -33.39 8.58 35.04
C VAL A 18 -33.51 9.58 33.89
N SER A 19 -32.78 10.69 33.96
CA SER A 19 -32.76 11.67 32.86
C SER A 19 -31.95 11.16 31.65
N ASN A 20 -32.23 11.66 30.45
CA ASN A 20 -31.44 11.42 29.25
C ASN A 20 -29.98 11.81 29.46
N ALA A 21 -29.73 12.91 30.18
CA ALA A 21 -28.39 13.37 30.52
C ALA A 21 -27.64 12.36 31.42
N THR A 22 -28.36 11.76 32.38
CA THR A 22 -27.77 10.76 33.29
C THR A 22 -27.30 9.51 32.50
N VAL A 23 -28.15 8.97 31.61
CA VAL A 23 -27.75 7.83 30.76
C VAL A 23 -26.61 8.23 29.84
N SER A 24 -26.68 9.38 29.16
CA SER A 24 -25.64 9.87 28.30
C SER A 24 -24.29 10.05 29.02
N ASN A 25 -24.33 10.58 30.25
CA ASN A 25 -23.14 10.78 31.06
C ASN A 25 -22.53 9.44 31.52
N ALA A 26 -23.33 8.43 31.83
CA ALA A 26 -22.83 7.11 32.19
C ALA A 26 -21.91 6.50 31.09
N PHE A 27 -22.22 6.76 29.83
CA PHE A 27 -21.40 6.29 28.69
C PHE A 27 -20.27 7.26 28.33
N ASN A 28 -20.48 8.58 28.34
CA ASN A 28 -19.60 9.55 27.71
C ASN A 28 -18.83 10.45 28.69
N ARG A 29 -19.30 10.60 29.95
CA ARG A 29 -18.71 11.49 30.97
C ARG A 29 -18.74 10.82 32.34
N PRO A 30 -17.84 9.88 32.60
CA PRO A 30 -17.79 9.13 33.87
C PRO A 30 -17.59 10.05 35.08
N ASP A 31 -16.94 11.18 34.89
CA ASP A 31 -16.69 12.23 35.91
C ASP A 31 -17.96 12.93 36.42
N GLN A 32 -19.06 12.85 35.69
CA GLN A 32 -20.34 13.49 36.02
C GLN A 32 -21.27 12.62 36.87
N LEU A 33 -20.84 11.40 37.24
CA LEU A 33 -21.62 10.46 38.04
C LEU A 33 -20.73 9.79 39.08
N SER A 34 -21.34 9.41 40.24
CA SER A 34 -20.62 8.53 41.15
C SER A 34 -20.36 7.17 40.47
N GLU A 35 -19.22 6.56 40.81
CA GLU A 35 -18.79 5.29 40.20
C GLU A 35 -19.86 4.20 40.37
N LYS A 36 -20.43 4.05 41.54
CA LYS A 36 -21.51 3.10 41.84
C LYS A 36 -22.72 3.33 40.90
N ARG A 37 -23.21 4.57 40.80
CA ARG A 37 -24.38 4.90 39.97
C ARG A 37 -24.09 4.67 38.46
N ARG A 38 -22.87 4.92 38.03
CA ARG A 38 -22.43 4.64 36.67
C ARG A 38 -22.47 3.15 36.37
N ILE A 39 -21.90 2.33 37.25
CA ILE A 39 -21.89 0.86 37.12
C ILE A 39 -23.34 0.32 37.04
N ASP A 40 -24.22 0.73 37.96
CA ASP A 40 -25.63 0.30 38.01
C ASP A 40 -26.36 0.63 36.71
N ILE A 41 -26.19 1.84 36.16
CA ILE A 41 -26.81 2.26 34.90
C ILE A 41 -26.27 1.47 33.72
N LEU A 42 -24.95 1.26 33.63
CA LEU A 42 -24.35 0.51 32.54
C LEU A 42 -24.75 -0.96 32.55
N ALA A 43 -24.86 -1.57 33.74
CA ALA A 43 -25.33 -2.95 33.91
C ALA A 43 -26.81 -3.08 33.44
N ALA A 44 -27.68 -2.22 33.90
CA ALA A 44 -29.09 -2.23 33.50
C ALA A 44 -29.28 -1.96 32.00
N CYS A 45 -28.47 -1.05 31.42
CA CYS A 45 -28.48 -0.82 29.96
C CYS A 45 -28.05 -2.09 29.20
N ASN A 46 -27.00 -2.79 29.66
CA ASN A 46 -26.51 -4.00 29.03
C ASN A 46 -27.54 -5.14 29.07
N GLU A 47 -28.23 -5.34 30.21
CA GLU A 47 -29.31 -6.34 30.35
C GLU A 47 -30.47 -6.07 29.37
N LEU A 48 -30.74 -4.81 29.07
CA LEU A 48 -31.78 -4.40 28.12
C LEU A 48 -31.29 -4.38 26.66
N GLY A 49 -30.01 -4.71 26.41
CA GLY A 49 -29.44 -4.68 25.08
C GLY A 49 -29.16 -3.26 24.53
N TYR A 50 -28.99 -2.27 25.43
CA TYR A 50 -28.65 -0.91 25.05
C TYR A 50 -27.16 -0.64 25.32
N PHE A 51 -26.37 -0.45 24.25
CA PHE A 51 -24.92 -0.27 24.34
C PHE A 51 -24.45 1.19 24.23
N GLY A 52 -25.37 2.12 24.48
CA GLY A 52 -25.10 3.56 24.50
C GLY A 52 -25.78 4.35 23.37
N PRO A 53 -25.62 5.68 23.40
CA PRO A 53 -26.18 6.55 22.37
C PRO A 53 -25.59 6.21 21.00
N ASN A 54 -26.40 6.32 19.94
CA ASN A 54 -25.99 6.04 18.57
C ASN A 54 -24.77 6.91 18.19
N LYS A 55 -23.61 6.26 18.09
CA LYS A 55 -22.33 6.93 17.76
C LYS A 55 -22.38 7.60 16.39
N ALA A 56 -23.05 6.99 15.39
CA ALA A 56 -23.17 7.58 14.05
C ALA A 56 -23.95 8.91 14.10
N ALA A 57 -25.05 8.98 14.87
CA ALA A 57 -25.80 10.22 15.06
C ALA A 57 -25.02 11.28 15.86
N GLN A 58 -24.11 10.86 16.75
CA GLN A 58 -23.21 11.78 17.46
C GLN A 58 -22.12 12.31 16.53
N SER A 59 -21.51 11.44 15.71
CA SER A 59 -20.48 11.82 14.74
C SER A 59 -21.01 12.80 13.70
N LEU A 60 -22.20 12.54 13.18
CA LEU A 60 -22.91 13.48 12.27
C LEU A 60 -23.09 14.87 12.89
N ARG A 61 -23.49 14.94 14.17
CA ARG A 61 -23.66 16.23 14.86
C ARG A 61 -22.35 16.93 15.17
N ARG A 62 -21.26 16.17 15.40
CA ARG A 62 -19.91 16.71 15.66
C ARG A 62 -19.17 17.05 14.39
N GLY A 63 -19.59 16.52 13.23
CA GLY A 63 -18.85 16.59 11.97
C GLY A 63 -17.52 15.83 12.02
N LYS A 64 -17.38 14.86 12.95
CA LYS A 64 -16.16 14.07 13.16
C LYS A 64 -16.52 12.61 13.41
N PHE A 65 -15.89 11.71 12.63
CA PHE A 65 -16.19 10.28 12.65
C PHE A 65 -15.12 9.46 13.39
N ASP A 66 -13.97 10.05 13.65
CA ASP A 66 -12.79 9.36 14.19
C ASP A 66 -12.46 8.10 13.34
N THR A 67 -12.64 8.23 12.03
CA THR A 67 -12.43 7.17 11.04
C THR A 67 -11.81 7.76 9.78
N VAL A 68 -10.76 7.12 9.27
CA VAL A 68 -10.07 7.50 8.04
C VAL A 68 -10.13 6.35 7.05
N ALA A 69 -10.46 6.63 5.80
CA ALA A 69 -10.41 5.63 4.74
C ALA A 69 -8.99 5.50 4.20
N LEU A 70 -8.47 4.28 4.20
CA LEU A 70 -7.29 3.90 3.45
C LEU A 70 -7.73 3.37 2.08
N VAL A 71 -7.58 4.20 1.07
CA VAL A 71 -7.81 3.83 -0.34
C VAL A 71 -6.59 3.08 -0.84
N LEU A 72 -6.78 1.82 -1.15
CA LEU A 72 -5.75 0.96 -1.71
C LEU A 72 -5.60 1.21 -3.23
N SER A 73 -4.49 0.81 -3.82
CA SER A 73 -4.30 0.96 -5.27
C SER A 73 -5.10 -0.05 -6.09
N ASP A 74 -5.48 -1.18 -5.50
CA ASP A 74 -6.19 -2.28 -6.15
C ASP A 74 -7.27 -2.90 -5.25
N SER A 75 -7.70 -4.14 -5.56
CA SER A 75 -8.63 -4.92 -4.73
C SER A 75 -8.09 -5.11 -3.31
N ILE A 76 -9.00 -5.17 -2.33
CA ILE A 76 -8.59 -5.39 -0.93
C ILE A 76 -7.90 -6.75 -0.79
N GLU A 77 -8.42 -7.79 -1.45
CA GLU A 77 -7.87 -9.16 -1.41
C GLU A 77 -6.38 -9.19 -1.79
N TYR A 78 -6.04 -8.60 -2.95
CA TYR A 78 -4.66 -8.51 -3.39
C TYR A 78 -3.79 -7.69 -2.43
N MET A 79 -4.27 -6.52 -2.02
CA MET A 79 -3.47 -5.59 -1.23
C MET A 79 -3.21 -6.06 0.20
N VAL A 80 -4.10 -6.84 0.83
CA VAL A 80 -3.86 -7.40 2.17
C VAL A 80 -2.88 -8.57 2.14
N SER A 81 -2.73 -9.24 0.99
CA SER A 81 -1.76 -10.31 0.79
C SER A 81 -0.38 -9.80 0.34
N ASP A 82 -0.28 -8.55 -0.13
CA ASP A 82 0.97 -7.92 -0.53
C ASP A 82 1.80 -7.51 0.71
N PRO A 83 3.04 -8.01 0.88
CA PRO A 83 3.85 -7.73 2.07
C PRO A 83 4.24 -6.26 2.21
N VAL A 84 4.35 -5.53 1.10
CA VAL A 84 4.69 -4.10 1.08
C VAL A 84 3.51 -3.27 1.59
N ALA A 85 2.31 -3.54 1.05
CA ALA A 85 1.07 -2.90 1.47
C ALA A 85 0.72 -3.26 2.93
N SER A 86 0.95 -4.51 3.34
CA SER A 86 0.74 -4.97 4.71
C SER A 86 1.63 -4.23 5.71
N LYS A 87 2.93 -4.05 5.41
CA LYS A 87 3.84 -3.24 6.23
C LYS A 87 3.42 -1.77 6.28
N PHE A 88 2.96 -1.22 5.16
CA PHE A 88 2.43 0.15 5.11
C PHE A 88 1.21 0.29 6.02
N MET A 89 0.22 -0.60 5.90
CA MET A 89 -0.97 -0.61 6.75
C MET A 89 -0.63 -0.73 8.23
N LYS A 90 0.35 -1.55 8.59
CA LYS A 90 0.87 -1.67 9.96
C LYS A 90 1.38 -0.32 10.47
N GLY A 91 2.11 0.44 9.64
CA GLY A 91 2.60 1.77 9.98
C GLY A 91 1.48 2.77 10.25
N VAL A 92 0.47 2.81 9.38
CA VAL A 92 -0.72 3.67 9.54
C VAL A 92 -1.49 3.30 10.81
N ALA A 93 -1.76 2.01 11.01
CA ALA A 93 -2.51 1.51 12.16
C ALA A 93 -1.84 1.87 13.49
N ALA A 94 -0.51 1.73 13.58
CA ALA A 94 0.24 2.03 14.80
C ALA A 94 0.12 3.49 15.25
N VAL A 95 0.00 4.44 14.31
CA VAL A 95 -0.21 5.86 14.63
C VAL A 95 -1.67 6.12 14.96
N PHE A 96 -2.61 5.58 14.17
CA PHE A 96 -4.03 5.83 14.38
C PHE A 96 -4.58 5.23 15.68
N GLU A 97 -4.07 4.08 16.11
CA GLU A 97 -4.41 3.47 17.41
C GLU A 97 -4.10 4.41 18.57
N GLN A 98 -2.93 5.07 18.57
CA GLN A 98 -2.55 6.05 19.59
C GLN A 98 -3.51 7.25 19.64
N HIS A 99 -4.09 7.60 18.50
CA HIS A 99 -5.02 8.73 18.36
C HIS A 99 -6.50 8.30 18.41
N LYS A 100 -6.80 7.01 18.64
CA LYS A 100 -8.16 6.43 18.69
C LYS A 100 -8.94 6.67 17.37
N ILE A 101 -8.24 6.65 16.25
CA ILE A 101 -8.79 6.77 14.90
C ILE A 101 -8.98 5.37 14.32
N ASN A 102 -10.15 5.07 13.79
CA ASN A 102 -10.43 3.81 13.10
C ASN A 102 -9.93 3.88 11.65
N LEU A 103 -9.47 2.73 11.14
CA LEU A 103 -9.06 2.58 9.75
C LEU A 103 -10.13 1.80 8.98
N LEU A 104 -10.63 2.39 7.90
CA LEU A 104 -11.55 1.75 6.95
C LEU A 104 -10.77 1.43 5.66
N LEU A 105 -10.67 0.17 5.30
CA LEU A 105 -10.06 -0.22 4.02
C LEU A 105 -11.05 0.00 2.88
N PHE A 106 -10.59 0.68 1.83
CA PHE A 106 -11.39 0.98 0.64
C PHE A 106 -10.67 0.51 -0.63
N SER A 107 -11.37 -0.26 -1.47
CA SER A 107 -10.80 -0.85 -2.68
C SER A 107 -10.48 0.21 -3.73
N GLY A 108 -9.27 0.15 -4.30
CA GLY A 108 -8.86 0.95 -5.45
C GLY A 108 -9.54 0.57 -6.75
N SER A 109 -10.22 -0.57 -6.78
CA SER A 109 -11.04 -1.03 -7.91
C SER A 109 -12.49 -0.52 -7.84
N SER A 110 -12.89 0.15 -6.74
CA SER A 110 -14.22 0.76 -6.60
C SER A 110 -14.40 1.92 -7.58
N ASP A 111 -15.63 2.15 -8.01
CA ASP A 111 -16.01 3.25 -8.90
C ASP A 111 -16.58 4.47 -8.19
N ASN A 112 -16.88 4.37 -6.89
CA ASN A 112 -17.61 5.42 -6.16
C ASN A 112 -17.09 5.63 -4.73
N VAL A 113 -16.33 6.69 -4.55
CA VAL A 113 -15.82 7.11 -3.23
C VAL A 113 -16.92 7.71 -2.33
N ASN A 114 -18.03 8.17 -2.90
CA ASN A 114 -19.12 8.76 -2.11
C ASN A 114 -19.77 7.76 -1.16
N SER A 115 -19.66 6.45 -1.44
CA SER A 115 -20.15 5.40 -0.54
C SER A 115 -19.55 5.45 0.87
N VAL A 116 -18.36 6.04 1.03
CA VAL A 116 -17.66 6.16 2.31
C VAL A 116 -17.41 7.60 2.73
N ASN A 117 -17.51 8.55 1.80
CA ASN A 117 -17.18 9.96 2.04
C ASN A 117 -17.89 10.54 3.27
N ASP A 118 -19.16 10.20 3.47
CA ASP A 118 -19.98 10.77 4.57
C ASP A 118 -19.70 10.12 5.94
N PHE A 119 -18.87 9.10 6.00
CA PHE A 119 -18.57 8.33 7.21
C PHE A 119 -17.11 8.38 7.65
N VAL A 120 -16.27 9.16 6.97
CA VAL A 120 -14.84 9.29 7.27
C VAL A 120 -14.43 10.75 7.43
N ASP A 121 -13.35 11.00 8.16
CA ASP A 121 -12.79 12.35 8.33
C ASP A 121 -11.89 12.75 7.16
N GLY A 122 -11.41 11.78 6.38
CA GLY A 122 -10.59 11.98 5.20
C GLY A 122 -10.01 10.67 4.68
N PHE A 123 -8.98 10.79 3.85
CA PHE A 123 -8.44 9.70 3.07
C PHE A 123 -6.91 9.65 3.13
N ILE A 124 -6.36 8.45 3.26
CA ILE A 124 -4.97 8.15 2.90
C ILE A 124 -5.04 7.25 1.67
N CYS A 125 -4.35 7.62 0.59
CA CYS A 125 -4.37 6.88 -0.66
C CYS A 125 -2.99 6.23 -0.87
N TYR A 126 -2.93 4.90 -0.79
CA TYR A 126 -1.72 4.11 -1.01
C TYR A 126 -1.60 3.68 -2.48
N GLY A 127 -0.72 4.36 -3.21
CA GLY A 127 -0.62 4.22 -4.66
C GLY A 127 -1.80 4.84 -5.41
N ARG A 128 -1.64 5.00 -6.72
CA ARG A 128 -2.72 5.50 -7.58
C ARG A 128 -3.79 4.42 -7.73
N PRO A 129 -5.07 4.70 -7.45
CA PRO A 129 -6.15 3.74 -7.63
C PRO A 129 -6.21 3.23 -9.07
N ARG A 130 -6.43 1.93 -9.25
CA ARG A 130 -6.55 1.28 -10.56
C ARG A 130 -7.75 1.83 -11.34
N ASN A 131 -8.87 2.06 -10.64
CA ASN A 131 -10.02 2.69 -11.25
C ASN A 131 -9.79 4.20 -11.46
N ARG A 132 -9.71 4.62 -12.72
CA ARG A 132 -9.48 6.02 -13.10
C ARG A 132 -10.58 6.96 -12.60
N LEU A 133 -11.84 6.49 -12.54
CA LEU A 133 -12.96 7.29 -12.02
C LEU A 133 -12.78 7.61 -10.54
N LEU A 134 -12.34 6.63 -9.76
CA LEU A 134 -12.02 6.83 -8.33
C LEU A 134 -10.89 7.87 -8.16
N ALA A 135 -9.84 7.77 -8.94
CA ALA A 135 -8.74 8.73 -8.91
C ALA A 135 -9.20 10.17 -9.23
N GLU A 136 -10.11 10.33 -10.21
CA GLU A 136 -10.69 11.64 -10.55
C GLU A 136 -11.66 12.17 -9.47
N GLN A 137 -12.40 11.29 -8.80
CA GLN A 137 -13.25 11.67 -7.68
C GLN A 137 -12.42 12.16 -6.49
N LEU A 138 -11.32 11.45 -6.16
CA LEU A 138 -10.41 11.82 -5.07
C LEU A 138 -9.81 13.22 -5.28
N LYS A 139 -9.54 13.64 -6.52
CA LYS A 139 -9.08 15.01 -6.84
C LYS A 139 -10.11 16.10 -6.51
N LYS A 140 -11.40 15.75 -6.48
CA LYS A 140 -12.51 16.69 -6.27
C LYS A 140 -13.03 16.69 -4.82
N ILE A 141 -12.58 15.75 -3.99
CA ILE A 141 -13.00 15.66 -2.59
C ILE A 141 -12.53 16.89 -1.83
N ARG A 142 -13.42 17.42 -0.98
CA ARG A 142 -13.12 18.58 -0.10
C ARG A 142 -12.55 18.16 1.26
N LYS A 143 -12.49 16.87 1.53
CA LYS A 143 -11.89 16.33 2.76
C LYS A 143 -10.38 16.25 2.62
N LYS A 144 -9.72 16.09 3.75
CA LYS A 144 -8.30 15.87 3.87
C LYS A 144 -7.88 14.61 3.10
N VAL A 145 -6.86 14.73 2.24
CA VAL A 145 -6.29 13.62 1.49
C VAL A 145 -4.77 13.65 1.65
N VAL A 146 -4.19 12.53 2.03
CA VAL A 146 -2.75 12.27 1.97
C VAL A 146 -2.50 11.17 0.95
N THR A 147 -1.56 11.39 0.03
CA THR A 147 -1.21 10.41 -1.00
C THR A 147 0.14 9.77 -0.72
N VAL A 148 0.32 8.54 -1.16
CA VAL A 148 1.57 7.79 -1.01
C VAL A 148 1.98 7.23 -2.37
N ASP A 149 3.22 7.54 -2.77
CA ASP A 149 3.82 7.14 -4.05
C ASP A 149 3.06 7.65 -5.30
N PHE A 150 2.25 8.68 -5.15
CA PHE A 150 1.67 9.47 -6.24
C PHE A 150 1.21 10.84 -5.70
N ASN A 151 0.88 11.78 -6.60
CA ASN A 151 0.46 13.11 -6.20
C ASN A 151 -0.93 13.46 -6.74
N ILE A 152 -1.74 14.07 -5.86
CA ILE A 152 -2.94 14.82 -6.24
C ILE A 152 -2.64 16.28 -5.93
N HIS A 153 -2.95 17.16 -6.88
CA HIS A 153 -2.69 18.61 -6.72
C HIS A 153 -3.30 19.13 -5.39
N ARG A 154 -2.48 19.83 -4.59
CA ARG A 154 -2.81 20.40 -3.26
C ARG A 154 -2.99 19.40 -2.12
N SER A 155 -2.73 18.11 -2.29
CA SER A 155 -2.69 17.15 -1.18
C SER A 155 -1.28 17.00 -0.63
N ALA A 156 -1.20 16.61 0.65
CA ALA A 156 0.06 16.13 1.21
C ALA A 156 0.45 14.80 0.54
N SER A 157 1.74 14.54 0.40
CA SER A 157 2.21 13.29 -0.18
C SER A 157 3.47 12.78 0.50
N VAL A 158 3.59 11.44 0.56
CA VAL A 158 4.79 10.73 1.02
C VAL A 158 5.27 9.82 -0.10
N SER A 159 6.55 9.87 -0.41
CA SER A 159 7.17 9.01 -1.43
C SER A 159 8.62 8.72 -1.09
N ILE A 160 9.25 7.86 -1.90
CA ILE A 160 10.71 7.75 -2.00
C ILE A 160 11.13 8.15 -3.42
N ASP A 161 12.42 8.35 -3.66
CA ASP A 161 12.94 8.47 -5.01
C ASP A 161 13.07 7.08 -5.66
N ASN A 162 11.96 6.63 -6.28
CA ASN A 162 11.91 5.34 -6.96
C ASN A 162 12.87 5.24 -8.14
N LYS A 163 13.09 6.36 -8.84
CA LYS A 163 14.00 6.40 -9.99
C LYS A 163 15.46 6.23 -9.54
N ALA A 164 15.89 6.99 -8.53
CA ALA A 164 17.23 6.90 -7.99
C ALA A 164 17.50 5.51 -7.39
N GLY A 165 16.59 4.95 -6.59
CA GLY A 165 16.74 3.62 -6.02
C GLY A 165 16.87 2.53 -7.09
N ALA A 166 16.06 2.59 -8.15
CA ALA A 166 16.16 1.66 -9.28
C ALA A 166 17.47 1.81 -10.04
N TYR A 167 17.90 3.04 -10.29
CA TYR A 167 19.19 3.31 -10.92
C TYR A 167 20.35 2.70 -10.11
N GLU A 168 20.41 2.97 -8.82
CA GLU A 168 21.51 2.52 -7.97
C GLU A 168 21.57 0.99 -7.86
N VAL A 169 20.44 0.31 -7.69
CA VAL A 169 20.44 -1.16 -7.59
C VAL A 169 20.79 -1.82 -8.94
N ALA A 170 20.40 -1.22 -10.06
CA ALA A 170 20.79 -1.68 -11.40
C ALA A 170 22.30 -1.53 -11.63
N LYS A 171 22.89 -0.41 -11.21
CA LYS A 171 24.35 -0.19 -11.28
C LYS A 171 25.15 -1.20 -10.48
N LEU A 172 24.59 -1.75 -9.38
CA LEU A 172 25.23 -2.84 -8.64
C LEU A 172 25.21 -4.16 -9.44
N ALA A 173 24.10 -4.44 -10.12
CA ALA A 173 23.93 -5.70 -10.84
C ALA A 173 24.67 -5.75 -12.17
N ILE A 174 24.75 -4.62 -12.89
CA ILE A 174 25.43 -4.53 -14.20
C ILE A 174 26.92 -4.31 -13.96
N GLN A 175 27.75 -5.28 -14.34
CA GLN A 175 29.17 -5.28 -14.08
C GLN A 175 30.04 -5.20 -15.36
N SER A 176 29.43 -5.41 -16.54
CA SER A 176 30.12 -5.41 -17.82
C SER A 176 29.20 -4.89 -18.93
N GLU A 177 29.78 -4.22 -19.94
CA GLU A 177 29.10 -3.86 -21.18
C GLU A 177 28.59 -5.08 -21.97
N GLN A 178 29.13 -6.26 -21.68
CA GLN A 178 28.75 -7.53 -22.31
C GLN A 178 27.58 -8.23 -21.57
N ASP A 179 27.08 -7.65 -20.48
CA ASP A 179 25.97 -8.22 -19.76
C ASP A 179 24.71 -8.25 -20.63
N HIS A 180 23.96 -9.32 -20.51
CA HIS A 180 22.64 -9.48 -21.10
C HIS A 180 21.59 -9.19 -20.03
N VAL A 181 21.01 -7.99 -20.10
CA VAL A 181 20.04 -7.50 -19.11
C VAL A 181 18.62 -7.87 -19.50
N ALA A 182 17.82 -8.25 -18.52
CA ALA A 182 16.37 -8.37 -18.62
C ALA A 182 15.69 -7.56 -17.50
N ILE A 183 14.56 -6.91 -17.82
CA ILE A 183 13.74 -6.15 -16.87
C ILE A 183 12.42 -6.90 -16.66
N LEU A 184 12.15 -7.29 -15.41
CA LEU A 184 10.86 -7.84 -14.99
C LEU A 184 10.06 -6.73 -14.31
N GLY A 185 9.25 -6.04 -15.14
CA GLY A 185 8.51 -4.84 -14.77
C GLY A 185 7.17 -5.16 -14.13
N LEU A 186 6.78 -4.36 -13.14
CA LEU A 186 5.49 -4.45 -12.47
C LEU A 186 4.57 -3.35 -12.99
N ARG A 187 3.45 -3.73 -13.62
CA ARG A 187 2.41 -2.80 -14.11
C ARG A 187 2.92 -1.72 -15.06
N LEU A 188 3.75 -2.10 -16.01
CA LEU A 188 4.18 -1.19 -17.07
C LEU A 188 3.04 -0.86 -18.04
N LEU A 189 2.13 -1.80 -18.24
CA LEU A 189 0.97 -1.69 -19.10
C LEU A 189 -0.34 -1.87 -18.31
N ASP A 190 -1.40 -1.20 -18.74
CA ASP A 190 -2.75 -1.35 -18.19
C ASP A 190 -3.41 -2.62 -18.78
N THR A 191 -2.91 -3.78 -18.37
CA THR A 191 -3.41 -5.10 -18.80
C THR A 191 -3.36 -6.09 -17.63
N HIS A 192 -4.13 -7.16 -17.72
CA HIS A 192 -4.11 -8.30 -16.78
C HIS A 192 -3.17 -9.43 -17.23
N LEU A 193 -2.40 -9.22 -18.30
CA LEU A 193 -1.54 -10.25 -18.88
C LEU A 193 -0.07 -10.03 -18.48
N THR A 194 0.62 -11.13 -18.19
CA THR A 194 2.07 -11.17 -18.25
C THR A 194 2.47 -11.27 -19.72
N CYS A 195 3.23 -10.27 -20.21
CA CYS A 195 3.63 -10.20 -21.61
C CYS A 195 4.93 -9.41 -21.77
N ARG A 196 5.56 -9.56 -22.95
CA ARG A 196 6.71 -8.71 -23.31
C ARG A 196 6.27 -7.32 -23.72
N VAL A 197 7.16 -6.35 -23.46
CA VAL A 197 7.04 -4.95 -23.89
C VAL A 197 8.09 -4.72 -24.97
N TYR A 198 7.68 -4.65 -26.23
CA TYR A 198 8.61 -4.57 -27.36
C TYR A 198 9.01 -3.14 -27.74
N ASP A 199 8.12 -2.19 -27.60
CA ASP A 199 8.37 -0.79 -27.98
C ASP A 199 8.20 0.13 -26.76
N ILE A 200 9.28 0.23 -26.00
CA ILE A 200 9.31 1.09 -24.83
C ILE A 200 9.30 2.58 -25.19
N HIS A 201 9.77 2.93 -26.39
CA HIS A 201 9.86 4.32 -26.84
C HIS A 201 8.51 4.90 -27.22
N SER A 202 7.56 4.05 -27.65
CA SER A 202 6.18 4.46 -27.93
C SER A 202 5.27 4.42 -26.70
N MET A 203 5.77 3.88 -25.58
CA MET A 203 5.01 3.80 -24.34
C MET A 203 4.85 5.19 -23.71
N GLU A 204 3.60 5.54 -23.39
CA GLU A 204 3.33 6.77 -22.62
C GLU A 204 3.86 6.61 -21.20
N ILE A 205 5.03 7.23 -20.94
CA ILE A 205 5.66 7.22 -19.61
C ILE A 205 4.94 8.22 -18.72
N ASP A 206 4.29 7.73 -17.68
CA ASP A 206 3.66 8.56 -16.66
C ASP A 206 4.54 8.68 -15.39
N THR A 207 4.03 9.35 -14.37
CA THR A 207 4.70 9.53 -13.08
C THR A 207 4.45 8.37 -12.11
N SER A 208 3.99 7.21 -12.58
CA SER A 208 3.76 6.03 -11.73
C SER A 208 5.08 5.48 -11.20
N VAL A 209 5.01 4.78 -10.06
CA VAL A 209 6.16 4.09 -9.47
C VAL A 209 6.83 3.14 -10.46
N ALA A 210 6.02 2.41 -11.24
CA ALA A 210 6.50 1.49 -12.25
C ALA A 210 7.37 2.19 -13.31
N HIS A 211 6.89 3.30 -13.86
CA HIS A 211 7.61 4.08 -14.87
C HIS A 211 8.84 4.80 -14.30
N GLN A 212 8.78 5.26 -13.06
CA GLN A 212 9.96 5.83 -12.39
C GLN A 212 11.07 4.77 -12.21
N ARG A 213 10.72 3.55 -11.73
CA ARG A 213 11.67 2.43 -11.61
C ARG A 213 12.22 2.02 -12.96
N LEU A 214 11.37 1.93 -13.98
CA LEU A 214 11.80 1.63 -15.34
C LEU A 214 12.81 2.66 -15.84
N GLN A 215 12.52 3.94 -15.69
CA GLN A 215 13.44 5.00 -16.11
C GLN A 215 14.78 4.91 -15.38
N GLY A 216 14.79 4.59 -14.08
CA GLY A 216 16.03 4.37 -13.32
C GLY A 216 16.84 3.21 -13.88
N TYR A 217 16.20 2.09 -14.22
CA TYR A 217 16.88 0.95 -14.86
C TYR A 217 17.44 1.29 -16.24
N LEU A 218 16.66 1.99 -17.07
CA LEU A 218 17.11 2.40 -18.40
C LEU A 218 18.28 3.39 -18.36
N ASP A 219 18.25 4.34 -17.44
CA ASP A 219 19.35 5.29 -17.24
C ASP A 219 20.63 4.53 -16.81
N ALA A 220 20.53 3.57 -15.88
CA ALA A 220 21.66 2.74 -15.46
C ALA A 220 22.23 1.89 -16.59
N ILE A 221 21.37 1.29 -17.43
CA ILE A 221 21.77 0.52 -18.61
C ILE A 221 22.51 1.43 -19.61
N GLY A 222 21.95 2.61 -19.89
CA GLY A 222 22.56 3.61 -20.77
C GLY A 222 23.97 4.02 -20.31
N ASP A 223 24.15 4.27 -19.01
CA ASP A 223 25.42 4.69 -18.41
C ASP A 223 26.49 3.58 -18.37
N THR A 224 26.08 2.32 -18.53
CA THR A 224 27.00 1.17 -18.56
C THR A 224 27.38 0.73 -19.97
N GLY A 225 26.75 1.31 -21.00
CA GLY A 225 27.00 0.93 -22.39
C GLY A 225 26.37 -0.40 -22.82
N VAL A 226 25.64 -1.08 -21.92
CA VAL A 226 24.93 -2.32 -22.23
C VAL A 226 23.83 -2.07 -23.27
N LYS A 227 23.69 -2.96 -24.23
CA LYS A 227 22.60 -2.92 -25.21
C LYS A 227 21.43 -3.75 -24.68
N LEU A 228 20.34 -3.07 -24.31
CA LEU A 228 19.08 -3.74 -23.99
C LEU A 228 18.39 -4.18 -25.27
N GLY A 229 18.09 -5.47 -25.39
CA GLY A 229 17.32 -5.98 -26.53
C GLY A 229 15.84 -5.56 -26.46
N ASP A 230 15.23 -5.34 -27.60
CA ASP A 230 13.83 -4.87 -27.70
C ASP A 230 12.81 -5.85 -27.08
N ASP A 231 13.20 -7.12 -26.90
CA ASP A 231 12.38 -8.20 -26.36
C ASP A 231 12.74 -8.57 -24.89
N ARG A 232 13.46 -7.71 -24.19
CA ARG A 232 14.05 -7.99 -22.86
C ARG A 232 13.32 -7.33 -21.70
N ILE A 233 12.10 -6.85 -21.93
CA ILE A 233 11.26 -6.23 -20.90
C ILE A 233 9.94 -6.98 -20.83
N TRP A 234 9.54 -7.35 -19.60
CA TRP A 234 8.25 -7.99 -19.32
C TRP A 234 7.36 -7.08 -18.51
N ASN A 235 6.08 -7.05 -18.83
CA ASN A 235 5.02 -6.54 -17.99
C ASN A 235 4.45 -7.67 -17.15
N ILE A 236 4.40 -7.46 -15.83
CA ILE A 236 3.78 -8.36 -14.85
C ILE A 236 2.64 -7.60 -14.20
N PRO A 237 1.38 -8.06 -14.29
CA PRO A 237 0.21 -7.27 -13.89
C PRO A 237 0.08 -7.12 -12.37
N GLU A 238 0.60 -8.07 -11.59
CA GLU A 238 0.55 -8.10 -10.13
C GLU A 238 1.82 -8.69 -9.55
N SER A 239 2.25 -8.14 -8.41
CA SER A 239 3.40 -8.66 -7.66
C SER A 239 3.00 -9.92 -6.88
N ASN A 240 2.85 -11.03 -7.58
CA ASN A 240 2.58 -12.35 -7.01
C ASN A 240 3.39 -13.45 -7.70
N ALA A 241 3.44 -14.63 -7.07
CA ALA A 241 4.27 -15.73 -7.51
C ALA A 241 3.84 -16.30 -8.87
N ASP A 242 2.55 -16.34 -9.17
CA ASP A 242 2.01 -17.00 -10.37
C ASP A 242 2.33 -16.19 -11.64
N PHE A 243 2.02 -14.90 -11.63
CA PHE A 243 2.36 -14.02 -12.75
C PHE A 243 3.87 -13.86 -12.93
N ALA A 244 4.61 -13.77 -11.82
CA ALA A 244 6.07 -13.66 -11.87
C ALA A 244 6.73 -14.93 -12.42
N ALA A 245 6.22 -16.14 -12.12
CA ALA A 245 6.75 -17.38 -12.64
C ALA A 245 6.61 -17.50 -14.17
N ILE A 246 5.54 -16.96 -14.74
CA ILE A 246 5.36 -16.92 -16.21
C ILE A 246 6.48 -16.10 -16.86
N ALA A 247 6.70 -14.87 -16.39
CA ALA A 247 7.78 -14.01 -16.90
C ALA A 247 9.16 -14.62 -16.65
N ALA A 248 9.40 -15.19 -15.47
CA ALA A 248 10.66 -15.81 -15.09
C ALA A 248 11.04 -16.96 -16.03
N LYS A 249 10.11 -17.89 -16.29
CA LYS A 249 10.32 -19.00 -17.21
C LYS A 249 10.64 -18.53 -18.61
N GLU A 250 9.91 -17.56 -19.11
CA GLU A 250 10.15 -17.02 -20.43
C GLU A 250 11.50 -16.31 -20.53
N ALA A 251 11.83 -15.48 -19.56
CA ALA A 251 13.06 -14.71 -19.53
C ALA A 251 14.32 -15.59 -19.41
N LEU A 252 14.28 -16.63 -18.56
CA LEU A 252 15.38 -17.58 -18.40
C LEU A 252 15.63 -18.46 -19.63
N ASN A 253 14.65 -18.63 -20.52
CA ASN A 253 14.75 -19.41 -21.76
C ASN A 253 15.09 -18.56 -22.99
N CYS A 254 15.36 -17.27 -22.85
CA CYS A 254 15.81 -16.42 -23.95
C CYS A 254 17.20 -16.84 -24.48
N VAL A 255 17.44 -16.55 -25.76
CA VAL A 255 18.74 -16.78 -26.40
C VAL A 255 19.24 -15.44 -26.99
N PRO A 256 20.41 -14.94 -26.55
CA PRO A 256 21.19 -15.41 -25.43
C PRO A 256 20.42 -15.26 -24.11
N ARG A 257 20.72 -16.13 -23.12
CA ARG A 257 20.10 -16.03 -21.78
C ARG A 257 20.58 -14.75 -21.10
N PRO A 258 19.69 -13.95 -20.50
CA PRO A 258 20.10 -12.85 -19.63
C PRO A 258 20.91 -13.36 -18.43
N ASN A 259 21.96 -12.64 -18.08
CA ASN A 259 22.76 -12.89 -16.88
C ASN A 259 22.57 -11.81 -15.81
N VAL A 260 21.75 -10.78 -16.09
CA VAL A 260 21.36 -9.74 -15.15
C VAL A 260 19.84 -9.53 -15.22
N PHE A 261 19.20 -9.65 -14.08
CA PHE A 261 17.74 -9.48 -13.95
C PHE A 261 17.41 -8.33 -13.01
N LEU A 262 16.77 -7.30 -13.54
CA LEU A 262 16.31 -6.13 -12.81
C LEU A 262 14.81 -6.30 -12.54
N CYS A 263 14.45 -6.66 -11.30
CA CYS A 263 13.07 -6.95 -10.92
C CYS A 263 12.45 -5.78 -10.17
N MET A 264 11.27 -5.31 -10.57
CA MET A 264 10.60 -4.16 -9.97
C MET A 264 9.94 -4.45 -8.62
N SER A 265 9.95 -5.71 -8.16
CA SER A 265 9.59 -6.07 -6.79
C SER A 265 10.38 -7.28 -6.31
N ASP A 266 10.49 -7.43 -5.01
CA ASP A 266 11.17 -8.57 -4.39
C ASP A 266 10.43 -9.88 -4.64
N LEU A 267 9.09 -9.89 -4.66
CA LEU A 267 8.31 -11.09 -4.96
C LEU A 267 8.57 -11.60 -6.38
N ILE A 268 8.73 -10.69 -7.35
CA ILE A 268 9.12 -11.02 -8.72
C ILE A 268 10.54 -11.60 -8.73
N ALA A 269 11.48 -10.95 -8.04
CA ALA A 269 12.87 -11.41 -7.93
C ALA A 269 12.96 -12.80 -7.30
N LEU A 270 12.26 -13.04 -6.19
CA LEU A 270 12.24 -14.33 -5.51
C LEU A 270 11.62 -15.45 -6.37
N SER A 271 10.59 -15.14 -7.16
CA SER A 271 10.01 -16.09 -8.12
C SER A 271 11.01 -16.45 -9.21
N LEU A 272 11.74 -15.46 -9.76
CA LEU A 272 12.80 -15.69 -10.73
C LEU A 272 13.94 -16.53 -10.14
N MET A 273 14.42 -16.20 -8.93
CA MET A 273 15.50 -16.95 -8.26
C MET A 273 15.08 -18.41 -8.05
N ARG A 274 13.84 -18.65 -7.61
CA ARG A 274 13.32 -20.02 -7.44
C ARG A 274 13.31 -20.80 -8.76
N GLU A 275 12.84 -20.20 -9.85
CA GLU A 275 12.80 -20.82 -11.16
C GLU A 275 14.22 -21.10 -11.68
N ALA A 276 15.15 -20.17 -11.49
CA ALA A 276 16.54 -20.32 -11.89
C ALA A 276 17.24 -21.47 -11.15
N ILE A 277 17.05 -21.58 -9.84
CA ILE A 277 17.60 -22.68 -9.02
C ILE A 277 17.02 -24.03 -9.46
N GLN A 278 15.71 -24.09 -9.79
CA GLN A 278 15.09 -25.31 -10.33
C GLN A 278 15.69 -25.73 -11.68
N GLN A 279 16.17 -24.79 -12.48
CA GLN A 279 16.88 -25.05 -13.73
C GLN A 279 18.39 -25.35 -13.51
N GLY A 280 18.85 -25.38 -12.27
CA GLY A 280 20.25 -25.67 -11.93
C GLY A 280 21.20 -24.49 -12.09
N LEU A 281 20.69 -23.26 -12.22
CA LEU A 281 21.50 -22.05 -12.30
C LEU A 281 21.95 -21.60 -10.92
N ARG A 282 23.20 -21.14 -10.84
CA ARG A 282 23.79 -20.58 -9.62
C ARG A 282 23.59 -19.07 -9.59
N ILE A 283 23.31 -18.58 -8.41
CA ILE A 283 23.12 -17.15 -8.13
C ILE A 283 24.15 -16.76 -7.07
N PRO A 284 25.06 -15.82 -7.33
CA PRO A 284 25.10 -14.89 -8.47
C PRO A 284 25.96 -15.34 -9.67
N GLU A 285 26.58 -16.52 -9.67
CA GLU A 285 27.65 -16.89 -10.61
C GLU A 285 27.17 -17.02 -12.06
N ASP A 286 25.99 -17.62 -12.29
CA ASP A 286 25.43 -17.79 -13.65
C ASP A 286 24.46 -16.65 -14.01
N ILE A 287 23.73 -16.15 -13.01
CA ILE A 287 22.81 -14.99 -13.12
C ILE A 287 22.83 -14.13 -11.87
N ARG A 288 22.76 -12.83 -12.05
CA ARG A 288 22.61 -11.82 -10.99
C ARG A 288 21.18 -11.31 -10.97
N VAL A 289 20.60 -11.22 -9.78
CA VAL A 289 19.21 -10.82 -9.58
C VAL A 289 19.14 -9.70 -8.55
N VAL A 290 18.43 -8.63 -8.89
CA VAL A 290 18.13 -7.56 -7.93
C VAL A 290 16.64 -7.32 -7.87
N GLY A 291 16.16 -6.94 -6.67
CA GLY A 291 14.79 -6.63 -6.39
C GLY A 291 14.55 -5.17 -6.05
N PHE A 292 13.34 -4.90 -5.62
CA PHE A 292 12.89 -3.63 -5.06
C PHE A 292 11.82 -3.94 -4.02
N ASP A 293 11.83 -3.28 -2.86
CA ASP A 293 10.85 -3.22 -1.76
C ASP A 293 11.48 -3.49 -0.38
N GLY A 294 12.44 -4.41 -0.25
CA GLY A 294 13.04 -4.81 1.01
C GLY A 294 12.10 -5.60 1.90
N ILE A 295 11.44 -6.64 1.33
CA ILE A 295 10.59 -7.52 2.12
C ILE A 295 11.43 -8.53 2.93
N ASP A 296 10.84 -9.04 4.03
CA ASP A 296 11.55 -9.97 4.93
C ASP A 296 11.93 -11.29 4.26
N GLU A 297 11.11 -11.75 3.31
CA GLU A 297 11.35 -12.95 2.52
C GLU A 297 12.64 -12.85 1.69
N GLY A 298 12.93 -11.65 1.15
CA GLY A 298 14.16 -11.39 0.40
C GLY A 298 15.42 -11.60 1.24
N SER A 299 15.43 -11.14 2.48
CA SER A 299 16.56 -11.30 3.40
C SER A 299 16.77 -12.75 3.86
N ARG A 300 15.72 -13.58 3.82
CA ARG A 300 15.74 -15.00 4.21
C ARG A 300 15.98 -15.95 3.03
N ALA A 301 16.00 -15.44 1.81
CA ALA A 301 16.29 -16.25 0.61
C ALA A 301 17.72 -16.76 0.62
N ILE A 302 18.00 -17.80 -0.17
CA ILE A 302 19.33 -18.36 -0.35
C ILE A 302 19.67 -18.39 -1.84
N PRO A 303 20.62 -17.51 -2.28
CA PRO A 303 21.29 -16.44 -1.50
C PRO A 303 20.29 -15.32 -1.10
N PRO A 304 20.61 -14.49 -0.08
CA PRO A 304 19.80 -13.32 0.26
C PRO A 304 19.72 -12.34 -0.90
N LEU A 305 18.54 -11.75 -1.11
CA LEU A 305 18.27 -10.86 -2.23
C LEU A 305 18.93 -9.48 -2.02
N THR A 306 19.62 -8.99 -3.03
CA THR A 306 20.03 -7.58 -3.12
C THR A 306 18.84 -6.75 -3.60
N THR A 307 18.45 -5.71 -2.85
CA THR A 307 17.23 -4.97 -3.10
C THR A 307 17.28 -3.54 -2.59
N VAL A 308 16.34 -2.71 -3.03
CA VAL A 308 16.08 -1.39 -2.47
C VAL A 308 15.07 -1.52 -1.33
N PHE A 309 15.48 -1.21 -0.12
CA PHE A 309 14.60 -1.17 1.04
C PHE A 309 13.88 0.17 1.12
N GLN A 310 12.58 0.17 0.88
CA GLN A 310 11.78 1.39 0.75
C GLN A 310 11.07 1.86 2.03
N HIS A 311 11.36 1.26 3.18
CA HIS A 311 10.80 1.65 4.49
C HIS A 311 9.27 1.74 4.53
N SER A 312 8.55 0.74 4.01
CA SER A 312 7.08 0.79 3.83
C SER A 312 6.31 1.07 5.13
N GLU A 313 6.75 0.51 6.28
CA GLU A 313 6.13 0.81 7.58
C GLU A 313 6.33 2.29 7.96
N GLN A 314 7.51 2.85 7.72
CA GLN A 314 7.80 4.25 7.99
C GLN A 314 6.98 5.18 7.07
N LYS A 315 6.81 4.84 5.78
CA LYS A 315 5.89 5.57 4.89
C LYS A 315 4.47 5.60 5.45
N GLY A 316 3.99 4.47 5.99
CA GLY A 316 2.67 4.39 6.62
C GLY A 316 2.55 5.28 7.85
N ARG A 317 3.53 5.25 8.75
CA ARG A 317 3.58 6.14 9.94
C ARG A 317 3.55 7.60 9.53
N LYS A 318 4.41 7.98 8.58
CA LYS A 318 4.51 9.36 8.11
C LYS A 318 3.21 9.84 7.47
N ALA A 319 2.57 9.03 6.63
CA ALA A 319 1.28 9.37 6.02
C ALA A 319 0.18 9.62 7.07
N ALA A 320 0.13 8.79 8.12
CA ALA A 320 -0.80 8.97 9.22
C ALA A 320 -0.50 10.22 10.06
N GLU A 321 0.76 10.49 10.36
CA GLU A 321 1.21 11.71 11.06
C GLU A 321 0.85 12.97 10.27
N MET A 322 1.13 12.98 8.97
CA MET A 322 0.77 14.09 8.07
C MET A 322 -0.74 14.30 7.99
N PHE A 323 -1.53 13.21 8.01
CA PHE A 323 -2.98 13.30 8.08
C PHE A 323 -3.44 13.98 9.38
N ILE A 324 -2.90 13.59 10.53
CA ILE A 324 -3.25 14.16 11.84
C ILE A 324 -2.83 15.62 11.93
N ALA A 325 -1.61 15.94 11.48
CA ALA A 325 -1.05 17.29 11.50
C ALA A 325 -1.68 18.26 10.48
N ASP A 326 -2.60 17.78 9.62
CA ASP A 326 -3.17 18.56 8.51
C ASP A 326 -2.09 19.14 7.57
N ALA A 327 -1.12 18.31 7.24
CA ALA A 327 -0.01 18.73 6.40
C ALA A 327 -0.45 19.02 4.95
N HIS A 328 0.26 19.94 4.29
CA HIS A 328 -0.01 20.36 2.91
C HIS A 328 1.27 20.39 2.05
N HIS A 329 2.25 19.56 2.39
CA HIS A 329 3.52 19.48 1.67
C HIS A 329 3.81 18.05 1.20
N ALA A 330 4.71 17.93 0.26
CA ALA A 330 5.27 16.64 -0.15
C ALA A 330 6.50 16.33 0.71
N GLU A 331 6.63 15.07 1.11
CA GLU A 331 7.81 14.55 1.83
C GLU A 331 8.38 13.36 1.07
N VAL A 332 9.68 13.42 0.79
CA VAL A 332 10.42 12.32 0.16
C VAL A 332 11.29 11.69 1.23
N LEU A 333 10.99 10.44 1.57
CA LEU A 333 11.76 9.66 2.53
C LEU A 333 13.03 9.07 1.85
N GLY A 334 14.04 8.76 2.67
CA GLY A 334 15.18 7.98 2.20
C GLY A 334 14.81 6.53 1.88
N TYR A 335 15.70 5.87 1.14
CA TYR A 335 15.72 4.43 0.94
C TYR A 335 17.11 3.89 1.26
N GLU A 336 17.26 2.58 1.37
CA GLU A 336 18.54 1.92 1.60
C GLU A 336 18.78 0.82 0.57
N LEU A 337 20.02 0.64 0.14
CA LEU A 337 20.42 -0.54 -0.64
C LEU A 337 20.78 -1.68 0.31
N SER A 338 19.90 -2.67 0.38
CA SER A 338 20.14 -3.92 1.11
C SER A 338 20.97 -4.86 0.22
N ARG A 339 22.26 -4.98 0.50
CA ARG A 339 23.16 -5.88 -0.25
C ARG A 339 23.03 -7.29 0.30
N GLY A 340 22.55 -8.19 -0.54
CA GLY A 340 22.52 -9.63 -0.31
C GLY A 340 23.61 -10.35 -1.11
N GLY A 341 23.40 -11.66 -1.33
CA GLY A 341 24.32 -12.50 -2.13
C GLY A 341 23.79 -12.78 -3.55
N SER A 342 22.72 -12.09 -4.00
CA SER A 342 22.10 -12.38 -5.30
C SER A 342 22.70 -11.60 -6.47
N CYS A 343 23.62 -10.67 -6.19
CA CYS A 343 24.39 -9.97 -7.23
C CYS A 343 25.76 -9.52 -6.73
#